data_33fb6758daa4702feb06d1b87246fcfb
#
_entry.id   33fb6758daa4702feb06d1b87246fcfb
#
_cell.length_a   1.000
_cell.length_b   1.000
_cell.length_c   1.000
_cell.angle_alpha   90.00
_cell.angle_beta   90.00
_cell.angle_gamma   90.00
#
_symmetry.space_group_name_H-M   'P 1'
#
loop_
_entity.id
_entity.type
_entity.pdbx_description
1 polymer ?
#
loop_
_entity_poly.entity_id
_entity_poly.type
_entity_poly.pdbx_seq_one_letter_code
_entity_poly.pdbx_strand_id
1 'polypeptide(L)'
;MIGNTSSSIAGCCHSFSADGRCITLLKVLMTNVCTFDCRYCVNRRSNDTRRAAFTPRELAELTIGFYRRNYIEGLFLSSGVLRSPDYTTEQMICALRILRQEYRFNGYIHAKAIPGTSPELVQQLGLLADRLSVNIELPSQSGLQSLAPDKTKDAILRPMGQIRDGVAQSKAELVKYKHAPAFAPAGQSTQLIVGATSDNDRHILQLTESLYQKYRLKRVFYSAYVPVVENSLLPALDTKPPLLREHRLYQADWLLRFYGFRAEELLDEAHPDFDQRLDPKSGWAVAHLDQFPVEIMRADLETLLRVPGIGPVSARRILSARRQSHLRFEDLKKLGVVVKRAQFFITCGGRMRQGLRFSPATLAAQLEQMERGLLPESGMEQLSLFDHVG
;
A
#
# COMPACT_ATOMS: atom_id res chain seq x y z
N MET A 1 4.85 31.22 16.05
CA MET A 1 5.57 30.85 14.83
C MET A 1 6.61 29.80 15.21
N ILE A 2 6.28 28.53 15.06
CA ILE A 2 7.27 27.44 15.15
C ILE A 2 6.99 26.59 13.93
N GLY A 3 7.86 26.73 12.93
CA GLY A 3 7.82 25.94 11.71
C GLY A 3 8.18 24.48 12.03
N ASN A 4 7.25 23.58 11.76
CA ASN A 4 7.46 22.15 11.83
C ASN A 4 8.21 21.70 10.57
N THR A 5 9.53 21.86 10.55
CA THR A 5 10.39 21.16 9.61
C THR A 5 10.60 19.75 10.16
N SER A 6 9.73 18.81 9.76
CA SER A 6 10.02 17.38 9.92
C SER A 6 11.14 17.02 8.94
N SER A 7 12.38 17.20 9.35
CA SER A 7 13.53 16.58 8.68
C SER A 7 13.40 15.07 8.85
N SER A 8 12.88 14.38 7.83
CA SER A 8 12.98 12.93 7.78
C SER A 8 14.45 12.58 7.71
N ILE A 9 14.96 11.86 8.73
CA ILE A 9 16.33 11.35 8.72
C ILE A 9 16.44 10.46 7.48
N ALA A 10 17.38 10.76 6.59
CA ALA A 10 17.62 9.97 5.39
C ALA A 10 17.78 8.48 5.75
N GLY A 11 17.06 7.60 5.06
CA GLY A 11 17.06 6.16 5.32
C GLY A 11 16.00 5.66 6.31
N CYS A 12 15.16 6.53 6.89
CA CYS A 12 14.03 6.11 7.72
C CYS A 12 12.71 6.16 6.95
N CYS A 13 11.85 5.19 7.20
CA CYS A 13 10.48 5.18 6.69
C CYS A 13 9.49 4.94 7.83
N HIS A 14 8.25 5.38 7.62
CA HIS A 14 7.18 5.16 8.57
C HIS A 14 6.32 3.97 8.13
N SER A 15 5.91 3.13 9.08
CA SER A 15 4.98 2.02 8.87
C SER A 15 3.98 1.99 10.01
N PHE A 16 2.86 1.28 9.80
CA PHE A 16 1.87 1.09 10.86
C PHE A 16 1.98 -0.33 11.40
N SER A 17 2.13 -0.45 12.72
CA SER A 17 2.07 -1.73 13.43
C SER A 17 0.64 -2.29 13.42
N ALA A 18 0.48 -3.52 13.91
CA ALA A 18 -0.83 -4.19 13.93
C ALA A 18 -1.87 -3.46 14.79
N ASP A 19 -1.44 -2.73 15.81
CA ASP A 19 -2.25 -1.90 16.70
C ASP A 19 -2.52 -0.48 16.17
N GLY A 20 -2.06 -0.16 14.95
CA GLY A 20 -2.29 1.12 14.29
C GLY A 20 -1.31 2.24 14.68
N ARG A 21 -0.31 1.98 15.52
CA ARG A 21 0.74 2.97 15.81
C ARG A 21 1.65 3.17 14.62
N CYS A 22 2.04 4.43 14.38
CA CYS A 22 3.08 4.77 13.42
C CYS A 22 4.44 4.43 14.03
N ILE A 23 5.22 3.60 13.34
CA ILE A 23 6.55 3.17 13.76
C ILE A 23 7.60 3.61 12.74
N THR A 24 8.74 4.06 13.25
CA THR A 24 9.89 4.49 12.43
C THR A 24 10.81 3.30 12.17
N LEU A 25 11.05 2.99 10.90
CA LEU A 25 11.89 1.87 10.48
C LEU A 25 13.17 2.37 9.81
N LEU A 26 14.31 1.77 10.15
CA LEU A 26 15.50 1.84 9.31
C LEU A 26 15.25 1.06 8.03
N LYS A 27 15.20 1.74 6.89
CA LYS A 27 15.04 1.13 5.58
C LYS A 27 16.42 0.98 4.95
N VAL A 28 16.85 -0.26 4.74
CA VAL A 28 18.19 -0.55 4.26
C VAL A 28 18.19 -1.66 3.22
N LEU A 29 19.08 -1.51 2.25
CA LEU A 29 19.49 -2.57 1.33
C LEU A 29 20.71 -3.27 1.93
N MET A 30 20.62 -4.59 2.11
CA MET A 30 21.80 -5.37 2.51
C MET A 30 22.91 -5.27 1.48
N THR A 31 22.54 -5.29 0.19
CA THR A 31 23.46 -5.01 -0.91
C THR A 31 22.72 -4.44 -2.12
N ASN A 32 23.40 -3.58 -2.86
CA ASN A 32 22.95 -3.15 -4.20
C ASN A 32 23.63 -3.94 -5.33
N VAL A 33 24.49 -4.92 -5.02
CA VAL A 33 24.93 -5.91 -6.01
C VAL A 33 23.74 -6.78 -6.38
N CYS A 34 23.46 -6.93 -7.67
CA CYS A 34 22.30 -7.70 -8.11
C CYS A 34 22.66 -8.52 -9.37
N THR A 35 22.28 -9.79 -9.35
CA THR A 35 22.41 -10.68 -10.52
C THR A 35 21.25 -10.53 -11.50
N PHE A 36 20.15 -9.88 -11.08
CA PHE A 36 18.98 -9.61 -11.92
C PHE A 36 19.16 -8.33 -12.73
N ASP A 37 18.54 -8.31 -13.92
CA ASP A 37 18.61 -7.18 -14.85
C ASP A 37 17.24 -6.52 -15.06
N CYS A 38 16.54 -6.20 -13.96
CA CYS A 38 15.27 -5.50 -14.01
C CYS A 38 15.45 -4.10 -14.61
N ARG A 39 14.87 -3.83 -15.77
CA ARG A 39 15.11 -2.63 -16.59
C ARG A 39 14.74 -1.32 -15.89
N TYR A 40 13.79 -1.34 -14.97
CA TYR A 40 13.38 -0.19 -14.17
C TYR A 40 14.28 0.07 -12.94
N CYS A 41 15.26 -0.78 -12.67
CA CYS A 41 16.05 -0.71 -11.43
C CYS A 41 17.43 -0.10 -11.67
N VAL A 42 17.79 0.92 -10.89
CA VAL A 42 19.14 1.52 -10.92
C VAL A 42 20.23 0.51 -10.56
N ASN A 43 19.91 -0.47 -9.72
CA ASN A 43 20.82 -1.50 -9.24
C ASN A 43 20.85 -2.77 -10.11
N ARG A 44 20.29 -2.73 -11.33
CA ARG A 44 20.34 -3.87 -12.25
C ARG A 44 21.79 -4.25 -12.59
N ARG A 45 21.99 -5.51 -12.95
CA ARG A 45 23.32 -6.07 -13.26
C ARG A 45 24.09 -5.24 -14.31
N SER A 46 23.39 -4.84 -15.37
CA SER A 46 24.01 -4.12 -16.51
C SER A 46 24.26 -2.63 -16.27
N ASN A 47 23.83 -2.07 -15.13
CA ASN A 47 24.08 -0.66 -14.79
C ASN A 47 25.43 -0.48 -14.12
N ASP A 48 26.17 0.55 -14.58
CA ASP A 48 27.43 0.98 -13.96
C ASP A 48 27.12 1.89 -12.75
N THR A 49 26.84 1.28 -11.61
CA THR A 49 26.61 1.99 -10.34
C THR A 49 27.58 1.48 -9.29
N ARG A 50 28.02 2.36 -8.39
CA ARG A 50 28.87 1.97 -7.27
C ARG A 50 28.19 0.87 -6.45
N ARG A 51 28.89 -0.24 -6.23
CA ARG A 51 28.38 -1.43 -5.56
C ARG A 51 28.92 -1.52 -4.14
N ALA A 52 28.02 -1.88 -3.21
CA ALA A 52 28.35 -2.11 -1.81
C ALA A 52 27.51 -3.25 -1.24
N ALA A 53 28.01 -3.89 -0.21
CA ALA A 53 27.29 -4.92 0.54
C ALA A 53 27.67 -4.81 2.01
N PHE A 54 26.68 -4.92 2.87
CA PHE A 54 26.89 -5.14 4.29
C PHE A 54 27.15 -6.62 4.56
N THR A 55 28.06 -6.92 5.44
CA THR A 55 28.08 -8.22 6.11
C THR A 55 26.87 -8.32 7.06
N PRO A 56 26.40 -9.53 7.38
CA PRO A 56 25.32 -9.71 8.35
C PRO A 56 25.58 -9.00 9.69
N ARG A 57 26.82 -9.00 10.15
CA ARG A 57 27.23 -8.36 11.41
C ARG A 57 27.18 -6.84 11.34
N GLU A 58 27.74 -6.24 10.30
CA GLU A 58 27.68 -4.78 10.11
C GLU A 58 26.25 -4.27 10.06
N LEU A 59 25.36 -4.98 9.34
CA LEU A 59 23.94 -4.63 9.25
C LEU A 59 23.26 -4.72 10.64
N ALA A 60 23.55 -5.76 11.40
CA ALA A 60 22.98 -5.93 12.73
C ALA A 60 23.51 -4.86 13.70
N GLU A 61 24.79 -4.53 13.66
CA GLU A 61 25.41 -3.49 14.50
C GLU A 61 24.87 -2.10 14.16
N LEU A 62 24.72 -1.79 12.87
CA LEU A 62 24.09 -0.56 12.42
C LEU A 62 22.66 -0.45 12.98
N THR A 63 21.86 -1.50 12.80
CA THR A 63 20.46 -1.52 13.24
C THR A 63 20.33 -1.35 14.75
N ILE A 64 21.11 -2.10 15.54
CA ILE A 64 21.04 -2.03 17.00
C ILE A 64 21.57 -0.69 17.52
N GLY A 65 22.56 -0.09 16.84
CA GLY A 65 23.08 1.22 17.16
C GLY A 65 22.03 2.33 17.04
N PHE A 66 21.24 2.31 15.97
CA PHE A 66 20.11 3.25 15.78
C PHE A 66 18.97 2.99 16.77
N TYR A 67 18.65 1.72 17.01
CA TYR A 67 17.59 1.33 17.95
C TYR A 67 17.89 1.76 19.38
N ARG A 68 19.10 1.52 19.89
CA ARG A 68 19.52 1.93 21.24
C ARG A 68 19.51 3.43 21.46
N ARG A 69 19.67 4.21 20.37
CA ARG A 69 19.59 5.67 20.39
C ARG A 69 18.16 6.20 20.19
N ASN A 70 17.17 5.30 20.15
CA ASN A 70 15.76 5.64 19.89
C ASN A 70 15.51 6.38 18.57
N TYR A 71 16.37 6.21 17.55
CA TYR A 71 16.15 6.79 16.23
C TYR A 71 15.16 5.98 15.40
N ILE A 72 15.05 4.68 15.67
CA ILE A 72 14.16 3.75 14.99
C ILE A 72 13.49 2.80 15.99
N GLU A 73 12.32 2.31 15.61
CA GLU A 73 11.56 1.28 16.34
C GLU A 73 11.64 -0.09 15.65
N GLY A 74 12.23 -0.13 14.44
CA GLY A 74 12.35 -1.37 13.70
C GLY A 74 13.26 -1.28 12.48
N LEU A 75 13.32 -2.39 11.75
CA LEU A 75 14.11 -2.58 10.54
C LEU A 75 13.20 -2.93 9.36
N PHE A 76 13.40 -2.28 8.23
CA PHE A 76 12.89 -2.71 6.94
C PHE A 76 14.05 -3.18 6.07
N LEU A 77 14.23 -4.49 5.97
CA LEU A 77 15.34 -5.12 5.26
C LEU A 77 14.93 -5.55 3.86
N SER A 78 15.66 -5.07 2.87
CA SER A 78 15.60 -5.50 1.48
C SER A 78 17.02 -5.78 0.95
N SER A 79 17.13 -6.33 -0.25
CA SER A 79 18.42 -6.62 -0.87
C SER A 79 18.35 -6.65 -2.39
N GLY A 80 19.43 -6.33 -3.07
CA GLY A 80 19.74 -6.87 -4.38
C GLY A 80 20.01 -8.38 -4.26
N VAL A 81 20.12 -9.09 -5.38
CA VAL A 81 20.36 -10.53 -5.40
C VAL A 81 21.84 -10.80 -5.60
N LEU A 82 22.53 -11.09 -4.50
CA LEU A 82 23.97 -11.42 -4.50
C LEU A 82 24.12 -12.92 -4.78
N ARG A 83 24.82 -13.30 -5.83
CA ARG A 83 25.05 -14.69 -6.29
C ARG A 83 23.76 -15.43 -6.67
N SER A 84 22.88 -15.69 -5.70
CA SER A 84 21.60 -16.38 -5.89
C SER A 84 20.54 -15.86 -4.90
N PRO A 85 19.24 -16.10 -5.14
CA PRO A 85 18.17 -15.81 -4.18
C PRO A 85 18.41 -16.46 -2.82
N ASP A 86 18.79 -17.74 -2.80
CA ASP A 86 19.03 -18.50 -1.57
C ASP A 86 20.22 -17.95 -0.79
N TYR A 87 21.37 -17.78 -1.44
CA TYR A 87 22.53 -17.21 -0.78
C TYR A 87 22.23 -15.84 -0.13
N THR A 88 21.52 -14.98 -0.87
CA THR A 88 21.16 -13.64 -0.36
C THR A 88 20.21 -13.74 0.83
N THR A 89 19.24 -14.64 0.76
CA THR A 89 18.29 -14.87 1.86
C THR A 89 18.97 -15.45 3.08
N GLU A 90 19.95 -16.35 2.91
CA GLU A 90 20.79 -16.86 4.02
C GLU A 90 21.55 -15.74 4.72
N GLN A 91 22.13 -14.79 3.97
CA GLN A 91 22.80 -13.64 4.57
C GLN A 91 21.82 -12.75 5.34
N MET A 92 20.61 -12.49 4.79
CA MET A 92 19.55 -11.77 5.48
C MET A 92 19.13 -12.49 6.77
N ILE A 93 18.91 -13.80 6.73
CA ILE A 93 18.59 -14.63 7.89
C ILE A 93 19.70 -14.56 8.95
N CYS A 94 20.96 -14.61 8.53
CA CYS A 94 22.10 -14.48 9.43
C CYS A 94 22.07 -13.13 10.18
N ALA A 95 21.84 -12.01 9.48
CA ALA A 95 21.72 -10.70 10.11
C ALA A 95 20.53 -10.64 11.09
N LEU A 96 19.38 -11.20 10.73
CA LEU A 96 18.21 -11.23 11.60
C LEU A 96 18.40 -12.14 12.82
N ARG A 97 19.14 -13.25 12.69
CA ARG A 97 19.51 -14.10 13.82
C ARG A 97 20.43 -13.37 14.80
N ILE A 98 21.45 -12.68 14.30
CA ILE A 98 22.32 -11.84 15.15
C ILE A 98 21.47 -10.82 15.91
N LEU A 99 20.56 -10.13 15.24
CA LEU A 99 19.66 -9.18 15.90
C LEU A 99 18.79 -9.83 16.97
N ARG A 100 18.07 -10.91 16.64
CA ARG A 100 17.11 -11.56 17.57
C ARG A 100 17.78 -12.30 18.70
N GLN A 101 18.85 -13.05 18.42
CA GLN A 101 19.47 -13.97 19.38
C GLN A 101 20.61 -13.34 20.16
N GLU A 102 21.54 -12.62 19.50
CA GLU A 102 22.68 -12.02 20.20
C GLU A 102 22.31 -10.67 20.84
N TYR A 103 21.69 -9.77 20.07
CA TYR A 103 21.32 -8.43 20.55
C TYR A 103 19.96 -8.37 21.25
N ARG A 104 19.16 -9.44 21.23
CA ARG A 104 17.79 -9.52 21.79
C ARG A 104 16.91 -8.37 21.30
N PHE A 105 17.03 -8.06 20.02
CA PHE A 105 16.28 -6.98 19.38
C PHE A 105 14.79 -7.30 19.37
N ASN A 106 13.99 -6.51 20.08
CA ASN A 106 12.53 -6.65 20.17
C ASN A 106 11.78 -5.67 19.25
N GLY A 107 12.51 -4.87 18.45
CA GLY A 107 11.92 -3.97 17.47
C GLY A 107 11.25 -4.73 16.32
N TYR A 108 10.41 -4.01 15.59
CA TYR A 108 9.67 -4.55 14.44
C TYR A 108 10.62 -4.87 13.28
N ILE A 109 10.45 -6.02 12.65
CA ILE A 109 11.21 -6.42 11.45
C ILE A 109 10.27 -6.67 10.29
N HIS A 110 10.44 -5.90 9.22
CA HIS A 110 9.84 -6.16 7.92
C HIS A 110 10.94 -6.62 6.96
N ALA A 111 10.86 -7.82 6.44
CA ALA A 111 11.82 -8.35 5.48
C ALA A 111 11.17 -8.59 4.11
N LYS A 112 11.89 -8.22 3.03
CA LYS A 112 11.50 -8.58 1.66
C LYS A 112 12.07 -9.96 1.32
N ALA A 113 11.17 -10.93 1.13
CA ALA A 113 11.56 -12.23 0.58
C ALA A 113 11.91 -12.07 -0.89
N ILE A 114 13.03 -12.67 -1.29
CA ILE A 114 13.56 -12.58 -2.64
C ILE A 114 12.83 -13.59 -3.53
N PRO A 115 12.30 -13.20 -4.71
CA PRO A 115 11.71 -14.14 -5.66
C PRO A 115 12.70 -15.25 -6.05
N GLY A 116 12.23 -16.49 -6.00
CA GLY A 116 13.05 -17.67 -6.29
C GLY A 116 13.79 -18.27 -5.09
N THR A 117 13.62 -17.71 -3.89
CA THR A 117 14.14 -18.31 -2.65
C THR A 117 13.44 -19.65 -2.36
N SER A 118 14.22 -20.61 -1.89
CA SER A 118 13.73 -21.95 -1.48
C SER A 118 12.72 -21.85 -0.32
N PRO A 119 11.74 -22.78 -0.27
CA PRO A 119 10.69 -22.77 0.75
C PRO A 119 11.22 -22.80 2.18
N GLU A 120 12.29 -23.52 2.43
CA GLU A 120 12.93 -23.68 3.74
C GLU A 120 13.49 -22.35 4.26
N LEU A 121 14.07 -21.55 3.38
CA LEU A 121 14.60 -20.23 3.71
C LEU A 121 13.48 -19.19 3.90
N VAL A 122 12.42 -19.27 3.13
CA VAL A 122 11.22 -18.44 3.35
C VAL A 122 10.61 -18.74 4.72
N GLN A 123 10.56 -20.02 5.12
CA GLN A 123 10.08 -20.42 6.44
C GLN A 123 10.96 -19.85 7.56
N GLN A 124 12.27 -19.97 7.46
CA GLN A 124 13.21 -19.41 8.44
C GLN A 124 13.10 -17.90 8.53
N LEU A 125 12.99 -17.22 7.39
CA LEU A 125 12.85 -15.76 7.35
C LEU A 125 11.56 -15.31 8.05
N GLY A 126 10.45 -16.04 7.87
CA GLY A 126 9.16 -15.75 8.48
C GLY A 126 9.12 -15.93 10.00
N LEU A 127 9.94 -16.82 10.55
CA LEU A 127 10.08 -17.01 12.00
C LEU A 127 10.88 -15.88 12.67
N LEU A 128 11.67 -15.11 11.92
CA LEU A 128 12.49 -14.01 12.43
C LEU A 128 11.88 -12.63 12.20
N ALA A 129 10.99 -12.51 11.20
CA ALA A 129 10.39 -11.25 10.81
C ALA A 129 8.93 -11.14 11.32
N ASP A 130 8.53 -9.90 11.65
CA ASP A 130 7.13 -9.59 11.99
C ASP A 130 6.24 -9.53 10.75
N ARG A 131 6.79 -9.02 9.63
CA ARG A 131 6.12 -8.97 8.33
C ARG A 131 7.05 -9.42 7.22
N LEU A 132 6.49 -10.16 6.28
CA LEU A 132 7.14 -10.45 5.01
C LEU A 132 6.48 -9.69 3.86
N SER A 133 7.26 -9.37 2.83
CA SER A 133 6.72 -8.92 1.56
C SER A 133 7.43 -9.60 0.41
N VAL A 134 6.65 -9.91 -0.63
CA VAL A 134 7.15 -10.35 -1.94
C VAL A 134 6.61 -9.36 -2.95
N ASN A 135 7.47 -8.62 -3.63
CA ASN A 135 7.01 -7.63 -4.59
C ASN A 135 6.49 -8.30 -5.86
N ILE A 136 5.27 -7.94 -6.28
CA ILE A 136 4.72 -8.36 -7.57
C ILE A 136 5.36 -7.61 -8.73
N GLU A 137 5.90 -6.43 -8.46
CA GLU A 137 6.59 -5.48 -9.32
C GLU A 137 5.70 -4.88 -10.41
N LEU A 138 5.14 -5.67 -11.30
CA LEU A 138 4.39 -5.20 -12.46
C LEU A 138 3.01 -5.88 -12.53
N PRO A 139 1.97 -5.18 -13.06
CA PRO A 139 0.61 -5.70 -13.05
C PRO A 139 0.43 -6.91 -13.96
N SER A 140 1.10 -6.93 -15.13
CA SER A 140 0.91 -7.94 -16.16
C SER A 140 2.10 -8.89 -16.29
N GLN A 141 1.84 -10.09 -16.80
CA GLN A 141 2.90 -11.04 -17.10
C GLN A 141 3.78 -10.57 -18.26
N SER A 142 3.20 -9.92 -19.26
CA SER A 142 3.93 -9.33 -20.37
C SER A 142 4.86 -8.22 -19.90
N GLY A 143 4.38 -7.34 -19.03
CA GLY A 143 5.19 -6.31 -18.39
C GLY A 143 6.36 -6.92 -17.61
N LEU A 144 6.09 -7.95 -16.81
CA LEU A 144 7.12 -8.65 -16.03
C LEU A 144 8.20 -9.26 -16.93
N GLN A 145 7.80 -9.96 -18.00
CA GLN A 145 8.74 -10.55 -18.97
C GLN A 145 9.59 -9.49 -19.69
N SER A 146 8.98 -8.35 -20.04
CA SER A 146 9.68 -7.28 -20.74
C SER A 146 10.64 -6.51 -19.84
N LEU A 147 10.23 -6.19 -18.61
CA LEU A 147 10.96 -5.27 -17.72
C LEU A 147 11.75 -5.97 -16.60
N ALA A 148 11.42 -7.21 -16.26
CA ALA A 148 12.12 -7.99 -15.24
C ALA A 148 12.33 -9.45 -15.69
N PRO A 149 13.12 -9.70 -16.76
CA PRO A 149 13.23 -10.99 -17.43
C PRO A 149 13.72 -12.13 -16.50
N ASP A 150 14.49 -11.81 -15.47
CA ASP A 150 14.99 -12.79 -14.48
C ASP A 150 13.95 -13.16 -13.42
N LYS A 151 12.74 -12.56 -13.44
CA LYS A 151 11.65 -12.86 -12.50
C LYS A 151 10.51 -13.56 -13.22
N THR A 152 10.11 -14.71 -12.67
CA THR A 152 8.92 -15.43 -13.17
C THR A 152 7.74 -15.20 -12.23
N LYS A 153 6.52 -15.26 -12.77
CA LYS A 153 5.29 -15.18 -11.98
C LYS A 153 5.26 -16.24 -10.87
N ASP A 154 5.71 -17.46 -11.15
CA ASP A 154 5.77 -18.53 -10.17
C ASP A 154 6.77 -18.24 -9.04
N ALA A 155 7.96 -17.74 -9.37
CA ALA A 155 8.97 -17.34 -8.38
C ALA A 155 8.48 -16.24 -7.41
N ILE A 156 7.47 -15.45 -7.81
CA ILE A 156 6.84 -14.42 -6.98
C ILE A 156 5.65 -15.01 -6.20
N LEU A 157 4.75 -15.72 -6.86
CA LEU A 157 3.49 -16.15 -6.27
C LEU A 157 3.63 -17.36 -5.34
N ARG A 158 4.60 -18.25 -5.58
CA ARG A 158 4.86 -19.41 -4.71
C ARG A 158 5.23 -18.98 -3.27
N PRO A 159 6.20 -18.09 -3.05
CA PRO A 159 6.49 -17.58 -1.70
C PRO A 159 5.28 -16.89 -1.07
N MET A 160 4.48 -16.13 -1.84
CA MET A 160 3.27 -15.49 -1.31
C MET A 160 2.26 -16.51 -0.78
N GLY A 161 2.06 -17.62 -1.51
CA GLY A 161 1.22 -18.73 -1.07
C GLY A 161 1.75 -19.38 0.22
N GLN A 162 3.04 -19.66 0.26
CA GLN A 162 3.71 -20.22 1.43
C GLN A 162 3.59 -19.33 2.67
N ILE A 163 3.80 -18.02 2.50
CA ILE A 163 3.65 -17.04 3.61
C ILE A 163 2.20 -17.02 4.11
N ARG A 164 1.20 -17.03 3.20
CA ARG A 164 -0.22 -17.14 3.58
C ARG A 164 -0.49 -18.34 4.47
N ASP A 165 0.00 -19.50 4.04
CA ASP A 165 -0.24 -20.79 4.72
C ASP A 165 0.51 -20.83 6.06
N GLY A 166 1.76 -20.38 6.10
CA GLY A 166 2.55 -20.27 7.33
C GLY A 166 1.93 -19.33 8.37
N VAL A 167 1.41 -18.17 7.94
CA VAL A 167 0.67 -17.25 8.83
C VAL A 167 -0.62 -17.89 9.36
N ALA A 168 -1.34 -18.63 8.51
CA ALA A 168 -2.57 -19.30 8.92
C ALA A 168 -2.30 -20.43 9.93
N GLN A 169 -1.30 -21.26 9.64
CA GLN A 169 -0.84 -22.34 10.53
C GLN A 169 -0.38 -21.79 11.88
N SER A 170 0.52 -20.80 11.89
CA SER A 170 1.05 -20.20 13.11
C SER A 170 -0.08 -19.62 14.00
N LYS A 171 -1.09 -18.99 13.41
CA LYS A 171 -2.25 -18.51 14.16
C LYS A 171 -3.04 -19.64 14.80
N ALA A 172 -3.24 -20.76 14.09
CA ALA A 172 -3.93 -21.93 14.62
C ALA A 172 -3.14 -22.61 15.74
N GLU A 173 -1.82 -22.66 15.61
CA GLU A 173 -0.90 -23.20 16.64
C GLU A 173 -0.87 -22.35 17.90
N LEU A 174 -0.84 -21.01 17.78
CA LEU A 174 -0.86 -20.08 18.92
C LEU A 174 -2.16 -20.15 19.72
N VAL A 175 -3.28 -20.55 19.11
CA VAL A 175 -4.54 -20.81 19.83
C VAL A 175 -4.39 -22.04 20.73
N LYS A 176 -3.66 -23.06 20.30
CA LYS A 176 -3.46 -24.31 21.03
C LYS A 176 -2.28 -24.23 22.01
N TYR A 177 -1.20 -23.56 21.62
CA TYR A 177 0.07 -23.52 22.35
C TYR A 177 0.54 -22.06 22.46
N LYS A 178 0.39 -21.48 23.64
CA LYS A 178 0.73 -20.05 23.89
C LYS A 178 2.18 -19.64 23.54
N HIS A 179 3.09 -20.59 23.53
CA HIS A 179 4.53 -20.37 23.27
C HIS A 179 4.99 -20.89 21.91
N ALA A 180 4.04 -21.25 21.02
CA ALA A 180 4.42 -21.61 19.66
C ALA A 180 5.13 -20.44 18.96
N PRO A 181 6.15 -20.70 18.13
CA PRO A 181 6.84 -19.66 17.38
C PRO A 181 5.87 -18.92 16.46
N ALA A 182 5.88 -17.60 16.54
CA ALA A 182 5.08 -16.77 15.63
C ALA A 182 5.76 -16.70 14.26
N PHE A 183 4.99 -16.94 13.19
CA PHE A 183 5.44 -16.78 11.81
C PHE A 183 4.82 -15.53 11.21
N ALA A 184 5.63 -14.52 10.89
CA ALA A 184 5.23 -13.26 10.28
C ALA A 184 3.89 -12.72 10.84
N PRO A 185 3.75 -12.47 12.16
CA PRO A 185 2.48 -12.19 12.83
C PRO A 185 1.73 -10.96 12.29
N ALA A 186 2.45 -9.98 11.72
CA ALA A 186 1.86 -8.83 11.04
C ALA A 186 1.45 -9.14 9.59
N GLY A 187 1.62 -10.39 9.13
CA GLY A 187 1.19 -10.87 7.81
C GLY A 187 2.11 -10.48 6.68
N GLN A 188 1.56 -10.49 5.47
CA GLN A 188 2.32 -10.16 4.26
C GLN A 188 1.77 -8.95 3.52
N SER A 189 2.64 -8.33 2.74
CA SER A 189 2.32 -7.24 1.81
C SER A 189 3.04 -7.43 0.48
N THR A 190 2.67 -6.64 -0.51
CA THR A 190 3.35 -6.57 -1.80
C THR A 190 3.49 -5.13 -2.26
N GLN A 191 4.30 -4.91 -3.28
CA GLN A 191 4.44 -3.63 -3.95
C GLN A 191 4.40 -3.85 -5.46
N LEU A 192 3.76 -2.92 -6.17
CA LEU A 192 3.80 -2.87 -7.62
C LEU A 192 4.09 -1.44 -8.11
N ILE A 193 4.68 -1.35 -9.29
CA ILE A 193 5.07 -0.12 -9.95
C ILE A 193 3.92 0.32 -10.86
N VAL A 194 3.55 1.60 -10.78
CA VAL A 194 2.46 2.21 -11.57
C VAL A 194 3.06 3.13 -12.61
N GLY A 195 2.69 2.93 -13.88
CA GLY A 195 3.13 3.80 -14.97
C GLY A 195 4.47 3.43 -15.62
N ALA A 196 5.08 2.29 -15.27
CA ALA A 196 6.21 1.72 -16.01
C ALA A 196 5.76 0.94 -17.25
N THR A 197 4.51 0.54 -17.29
CA THR A 197 3.86 -0.20 -18.39
C THR A 197 2.56 0.48 -18.77
N SER A 198 1.97 0.07 -19.90
CA SER A 198 0.66 0.56 -20.39
C SER A 198 -0.54 -0.05 -19.68
N ASP A 199 -0.34 -0.80 -18.59
CA ASP A 199 -1.44 -1.38 -17.82
C ASP A 199 -2.35 -0.28 -17.27
N ASN A 200 -3.68 -0.44 -17.45
CA ASN A 200 -4.70 0.48 -16.93
C ASN A 200 -5.03 0.22 -15.45
N ASP A 201 -5.76 1.16 -14.83
CA ASP A 201 -6.11 1.08 -13.41
C ASP A 201 -7.07 -0.07 -13.09
N ARG A 202 -7.96 -0.43 -14.04
CA ARG A 202 -8.88 -1.57 -13.92
C ARG A 202 -8.09 -2.86 -13.72
N HIS A 203 -7.09 -3.11 -14.57
CA HIS A 203 -6.24 -4.30 -14.45
C HIS A 203 -5.46 -4.33 -13.12
N ILE A 204 -4.89 -3.19 -12.72
CA ILE A 204 -4.17 -3.05 -11.46
C ILE A 204 -5.11 -3.35 -10.27
N LEU A 205 -6.34 -2.81 -10.30
CA LEU A 205 -7.29 -2.96 -9.20
C LEU A 205 -7.85 -4.38 -9.11
N GLN A 206 -8.15 -5.02 -10.24
CA GLN A 206 -8.56 -6.44 -10.30
C GLN A 206 -7.47 -7.38 -9.79
N LEU A 207 -6.21 -7.12 -10.17
CA LEU A 207 -5.07 -7.85 -9.62
C LEU A 207 -4.98 -7.65 -8.11
N THR A 208 -5.10 -6.43 -7.63
CA THR A 208 -5.06 -6.08 -6.20
C THR A 208 -6.14 -6.82 -5.43
N GLU A 209 -7.37 -6.82 -5.89
CA GLU A 209 -8.48 -7.55 -5.27
C GLU A 209 -8.21 -9.07 -5.23
N SER A 210 -7.74 -9.64 -6.35
CA SER A 210 -7.35 -11.05 -6.42
C SER A 210 -6.23 -11.41 -5.44
N LEU A 211 -5.26 -10.52 -5.25
CA LEU A 211 -4.17 -10.71 -4.29
C LEU A 211 -4.66 -10.71 -2.84
N TYR A 212 -5.58 -9.82 -2.49
CA TYR A 212 -6.21 -9.82 -1.17
C TYR A 212 -6.98 -11.11 -0.91
N GLN A 213 -7.77 -11.57 -1.87
CA GLN A 213 -8.60 -12.77 -1.74
C GLN A 213 -7.74 -14.04 -1.67
N LYS A 214 -6.79 -14.21 -2.60
CA LYS A 214 -6.00 -15.45 -2.73
C LYS A 214 -4.89 -15.58 -1.70
N TYR A 215 -4.18 -14.46 -1.42
CA TYR A 215 -2.97 -14.49 -0.59
C TYR A 215 -3.16 -13.83 0.78
N ARG A 216 -4.37 -13.33 1.08
CA ARG A 216 -4.70 -12.68 2.36
C ARG A 216 -3.72 -11.57 2.73
N LEU A 217 -3.31 -10.80 1.73
CA LEU A 217 -2.41 -9.67 1.94
C LEU A 217 -3.00 -8.66 2.95
N LYS A 218 -2.12 -8.02 3.70
CA LYS A 218 -2.50 -6.90 4.56
C LYS A 218 -2.51 -5.59 3.79
N ARG A 219 -1.66 -5.43 2.77
CA ARG A 219 -1.61 -4.24 1.93
C ARG A 219 -0.91 -4.53 0.60
N VAL A 220 -1.41 -3.89 -0.44
CA VAL A 220 -0.71 -3.66 -1.70
C VAL A 220 -0.18 -2.23 -1.66
N PHE A 221 1.11 -2.06 -1.92
CA PHE A 221 1.75 -0.75 -2.07
C PHE A 221 1.86 -0.44 -3.55
N TYR A 222 1.40 0.73 -3.94
CA TYR A 222 1.60 1.29 -5.26
C TYR A 222 2.80 2.22 -5.21
N SER A 223 3.59 2.25 -6.27
CA SER A 223 4.72 3.15 -6.41
C SER A 223 4.70 3.74 -7.80
N ALA A 224 4.48 5.03 -7.91
CA ALA A 224 4.61 5.73 -9.18
C ALA A 224 6.01 5.51 -9.73
N TYR A 225 6.10 5.15 -11.01
CA TYR A 225 7.38 4.97 -11.65
C TYR A 225 8.11 6.31 -11.78
N VAL A 226 9.32 6.34 -11.23
CA VAL A 226 10.25 7.46 -11.41
C VAL A 226 11.29 7.04 -12.46
N PRO A 227 11.39 7.73 -13.60
CA PRO A 227 12.39 7.42 -14.60
C PRO A 227 13.81 7.71 -14.08
N VAL A 228 14.60 6.67 -13.86
CA VAL A 228 16.00 6.76 -13.38
C VAL A 228 16.99 6.08 -14.32
N VAL A 229 16.49 5.44 -15.36
CA VAL A 229 17.28 4.68 -16.33
C VAL A 229 16.71 4.92 -17.72
N GLU A 230 17.54 5.29 -18.66
CA GLU A 230 17.16 5.37 -20.06
C GLU A 230 16.97 3.96 -20.65
N ASN A 231 15.78 3.69 -21.17
CA ASN A 231 15.44 2.41 -21.80
C ASN A 231 14.23 2.60 -22.72
N SER A 232 14.30 2.06 -23.93
CA SER A 232 13.23 2.17 -24.95
C SER A 232 11.89 1.54 -24.55
N LEU A 233 11.88 0.66 -23.55
CA LEU A 233 10.66 0.00 -23.03
C LEU A 233 10.07 0.72 -21.82
N LEU A 234 10.66 1.80 -21.37
CA LEU A 234 10.26 2.58 -20.21
C LEU A 234 9.93 4.01 -20.62
N PRO A 235 9.13 4.72 -19.86
CA PRO A 235 8.91 6.16 -20.03
C PRO A 235 10.25 6.92 -20.06
N ALA A 236 10.32 7.97 -20.89
CA ALA A 236 11.51 8.82 -21.02
C ALA A 236 11.90 9.47 -19.68
N LEU A 237 13.17 9.83 -19.52
CA LEU A 237 13.70 10.38 -18.26
C LEU A 237 13.04 11.68 -17.81
N ASP A 238 12.50 12.47 -18.74
CA ASP A 238 11.76 13.71 -18.46
C ASP A 238 10.27 13.48 -18.13
N THR A 239 9.79 12.24 -18.20
CA THR A 239 8.41 11.89 -17.86
C THR A 239 8.15 12.09 -16.38
N LYS A 240 7.15 12.90 -16.04
CA LYS A 240 6.76 13.10 -14.64
C LYS A 240 6.14 11.85 -14.05
N PRO A 241 6.55 11.45 -12.84
CA PRO A 241 5.93 10.32 -12.14
C PRO A 241 4.41 10.50 -12.00
N PRO A 242 3.61 9.44 -12.22
CA PRO A 242 2.14 9.54 -12.16
C PRO A 242 1.61 9.51 -10.71
N LEU A 243 2.02 10.49 -9.89
CA LEU A 243 1.70 10.56 -8.45
C LEU A 243 0.19 10.63 -8.19
N LEU A 244 -0.55 11.36 -9.01
CA LEU A 244 -2.00 11.46 -8.86
C LEU A 244 -2.68 10.11 -9.15
N ARG A 245 -2.21 9.37 -10.14
CA ARG A 245 -2.67 8.01 -10.44
C ARG A 245 -2.40 7.05 -9.28
N GLU A 246 -1.21 7.09 -8.73
CA GLU A 246 -0.85 6.35 -7.51
C GLU A 246 -1.81 6.69 -6.36
N HIS A 247 -2.06 7.97 -6.14
CA HIS A 247 -2.99 8.43 -5.10
C HIS A 247 -4.42 7.90 -5.31
N ARG A 248 -4.94 7.92 -6.56
CA ARG A 248 -6.26 7.37 -6.88
C ARG A 248 -6.33 5.87 -6.64
N LEU A 249 -5.29 5.13 -6.97
CA LEU A 249 -5.19 3.69 -6.69
C LEU A 249 -5.19 3.41 -5.17
N TYR A 250 -4.49 4.22 -4.36
CA TYR A 250 -4.58 4.09 -2.90
C TYR A 250 -5.97 4.40 -2.36
N GLN A 251 -6.68 5.38 -2.92
CA GLN A 251 -8.06 5.67 -2.54
C GLN A 251 -8.98 4.49 -2.91
N ALA A 252 -8.83 3.90 -4.10
CA ALA A 252 -9.57 2.74 -4.53
C ALA A 252 -9.26 1.48 -3.68
N ASP A 253 -8.00 1.24 -3.37
CA ASP A 253 -7.58 0.17 -2.45
C ASP A 253 -8.31 0.27 -1.09
N TRP A 254 -8.48 1.50 -0.59
CA TRP A 254 -9.21 1.75 0.64
C TRP A 254 -10.70 1.38 0.50
N LEU A 255 -11.31 1.62 -0.66
CA LEU A 255 -12.70 1.23 -0.95
C LEU A 255 -12.86 -0.29 -0.99
N LEU A 256 -11.94 -1.01 -1.63
CA LEU A 256 -11.95 -2.47 -1.65
C LEU A 256 -11.86 -3.07 -0.24
N ARG A 257 -10.95 -2.55 0.60
CA ARG A 257 -10.67 -3.17 1.90
C ARG A 257 -11.66 -2.85 3.01
N PHE A 258 -12.29 -1.68 2.96
CA PHE A 258 -13.06 -1.17 4.10
C PHE A 258 -14.48 -0.76 3.78
N TYR A 259 -14.83 -0.58 2.50
CA TYR A 259 -16.15 -0.11 2.08
C TYR A 259 -16.97 -1.17 1.35
N GLY A 260 -16.38 -2.35 1.11
CA GLY A 260 -17.06 -3.43 0.41
C GLY A 260 -17.29 -3.19 -1.07
N PHE A 261 -16.51 -2.29 -1.70
CA PHE A 261 -16.49 -2.17 -3.15
C PHE A 261 -15.73 -3.34 -3.79
N ARG A 262 -16.12 -3.69 -4.99
CA ARG A 262 -15.39 -4.62 -5.86
C ARG A 262 -14.70 -3.83 -6.97
N ALA A 263 -13.61 -4.39 -7.51
CA ALA A 263 -12.85 -3.73 -8.56
C ALA A 263 -13.72 -3.45 -9.80
N GLU A 264 -14.59 -4.38 -10.15
CA GLU A 264 -15.52 -4.27 -11.29
C GLU A 264 -16.64 -3.23 -11.11
N GLU A 265 -16.94 -2.81 -9.86
CA GLU A 265 -17.87 -1.73 -9.60
C GLU A 265 -17.25 -0.35 -9.83
N LEU A 266 -15.94 -0.24 -9.60
CA LEU A 266 -15.22 1.03 -9.67
C LEU A 266 -14.76 1.38 -11.09
N LEU A 267 -14.40 0.38 -11.89
CA LEU A 267 -13.87 0.54 -13.25
C LEU A 267 -14.38 -0.56 -14.17
N ASP A 268 -14.78 -0.19 -15.38
CA ASP A 268 -15.28 -1.07 -16.43
C ASP A 268 -14.39 -1.00 -17.70
N GLU A 269 -14.83 -1.64 -18.79
CA GLU A 269 -14.09 -1.65 -20.06
C GLU A 269 -14.15 -0.32 -20.80
N ALA A 270 -15.24 0.43 -20.62
CA ALA A 270 -15.41 1.74 -21.24
C ALA A 270 -14.61 2.82 -20.50
N HIS A 271 -14.42 2.64 -19.19
CA HIS A 271 -13.71 3.57 -18.31
C HIS A 271 -12.66 2.80 -17.50
N PRO A 272 -11.54 2.38 -18.13
CA PRO A 272 -10.54 1.51 -17.49
C PRO A 272 -9.58 2.23 -16.54
N ASP A 273 -9.57 3.57 -16.54
CA ASP A 273 -8.71 4.39 -15.70
C ASP A 273 -9.54 5.37 -14.85
N PHE A 274 -9.04 5.70 -13.66
CA PHE A 274 -9.70 6.65 -12.77
C PHE A 274 -9.65 8.08 -13.32
N ASP A 275 -10.77 8.79 -13.17
CA ASP A 275 -10.80 10.23 -13.40
C ASP A 275 -9.84 10.93 -12.43
N GLN A 276 -8.92 11.73 -12.99
CA GLN A 276 -7.96 12.46 -12.17
C GLN A 276 -8.60 13.63 -11.40
N ARG A 277 -9.77 14.13 -11.83
CA ARG A 277 -10.47 15.26 -11.22
C ARG A 277 -11.21 14.86 -9.94
N LEU A 278 -11.74 13.63 -9.86
CA LEU A 278 -12.56 13.14 -8.76
C LEU A 278 -11.88 11.97 -8.03
N ASP A 279 -12.11 11.87 -6.73
CA ASP A 279 -11.75 10.64 -6.01
C ASP A 279 -12.60 9.46 -6.52
N PRO A 280 -12.11 8.20 -6.44
CA PRO A 280 -12.82 7.04 -6.98
C PRO A 280 -14.24 6.87 -6.46
N LYS A 281 -14.50 7.22 -5.20
CA LYS A 281 -15.84 7.10 -4.61
C LYS A 281 -16.80 8.17 -5.13
N SER A 282 -16.32 9.40 -5.27
CA SER A 282 -17.09 10.50 -5.84
C SER A 282 -17.36 10.28 -7.33
N GLY A 283 -16.34 9.80 -8.08
CA GLY A 283 -16.50 9.42 -9.49
C GLY A 283 -17.55 8.33 -9.68
N TRP A 284 -17.47 7.27 -8.87
CA TRP A 284 -18.48 6.20 -8.88
C TRP A 284 -19.88 6.72 -8.58
N ALA A 285 -20.05 7.56 -7.57
CA ALA A 285 -21.37 8.09 -7.20
C ALA A 285 -21.97 9.00 -8.31
N VAL A 286 -21.14 9.78 -9.01
CA VAL A 286 -21.59 10.59 -10.15
C VAL A 286 -22.02 9.73 -11.33
N ALA A 287 -21.37 8.59 -11.55
CA ALA A 287 -21.75 7.62 -12.58
C ALA A 287 -23.03 6.83 -12.24
N HIS A 288 -23.42 6.76 -10.95
CA HIS A 288 -24.54 5.98 -10.45
C HIS A 288 -25.58 6.88 -9.72
N LEU A 289 -25.95 8.02 -10.33
CA LEU A 289 -26.89 8.97 -9.73
C LEU A 289 -28.31 8.41 -9.59
N ASP A 290 -28.64 7.35 -10.30
CA ASP A 290 -29.90 6.57 -10.16
C ASP A 290 -30.04 5.93 -8.76
N GLN A 291 -28.94 5.68 -8.05
CA GLN A 291 -28.94 5.15 -6.69
C GLN A 291 -29.06 6.24 -5.61
N PHE A 292 -29.11 7.51 -6.00
CA PHE A 292 -29.13 8.66 -5.09
C PHE A 292 -30.37 9.54 -5.32
N PRO A 293 -30.86 10.27 -4.30
CA PRO A 293 -30.28 10.39 -2.96
C PRO A 293 -30.65 9.24 -2.02
N VAL A 294 -29.73 8.93 -1.09
CA VAL A 294 -29.90 7.90 -0.06
C VAL A 294 -30.55 8.50 1.18
N GLU A 295 -31.66 7.90 1.65
CA GLU A 295 -32.27 8.31 2.92
C GLU A 295 -31.53 7.72 4.13
N ILE A 296 -30.85 8.57 4.90
CA ILE A 296 -29.97 8.13 6.00
C ILE A 296 -30.70 7.42 7.14
N MET A 297 -32.01 7.73 7.31
CA MET A 297 -32.82 7.09 8.37
C MET A 297 -33.19 5.65 8.05
N ARG A 298 -33.09 5.22 6.79
CA ARG A 298 -33.53 3.89 6.32
C ARG A 298 -32.40 3.04 5.74
N ALA A 299 -31.41 3.67 5.11
CA ALA A 299 -30.32 2.99 4.39
C ALA A 299 -29.56 2.01 5.31
N ASP A 300 -29.18 0.86 4.78
CA ASP A 300 -28.31 -0.09 5.44
C ASP A 300 -26.84 0.37 5.46
N LEU A 301 -25.96 -0.43 6.06
CA LEU A 301 -24.54 -0.11 6.15
C LEU A 301 -23.90 0.00 4.77
N GLU A 302 -24.21 -0.93 3.89
CA GLU A 302 -23.62 -1.02 2.56
C GLU A 302 -23.97 0.20 1.72
N THR A 303 -25.26 0.56 1.69
CA THR A 303 -25.76 1.76 1.00
C THR A 303 -25.12 3.04 1.55
N LEU A 304 -25.02 3.17 2.89
CA LEU A 304 -24.35 4.32 3.50
C LEU A 304 -22.87 4.40 3.11
N LEU A 305 -22.19 3.26 2.97
CA LEU A 305 -20.79 3.22 2.53
C LEU A 305 -20.58 3.60 1.07
N ARG A 306 -21.62 3.59 0.23
CA ARG A 306 -21.58 4.08 -1.15
C ARG A 306 -21.60 5.61 -1.22
N VAL A 307 -22.13 6.30 -0.20
CA VAL A 307 -22.26 7.77 -0.18
C VAL A 307 -20.92 8.46 -0.02
N PRO A 308 -20.48 9.35 -0.95
CA PRO A 308 -19.31 10.20 -0.76
C PRO A 308 -19.39 11.02 0.54
N GLY A 309 -18.30 11.07 1.30
CA GLY A 309 -18.27 11.77 2.59
C GLY A 309 -18.76 10.96 3.79
N ILE A 310 -19.28 9.73 3.60
CA ILE A 310 -19.61 8.80 4.68
C ILE A 310 -18.57 7.66 4.69
N GLY A 311 -17.86 7.52 5.80
CA GLY A 311 -16.87 6.47 6.02
C GLY A 311 -17.39 5.37 6.95
N PRO A 312 -16.64 4.25 7.15
CA PRO A 312 -17.09 3.13 7.99
C PRO A 312 -17.43 3.53 9.43
N VAL A 313 -16.68 4.46 10.01
CA VAL A 313 -16.94 4.96 11.36
C VAL A 313 -18.22 5.79 11.39
N SER A 314 -18.37 6.73 10.46
CA SER A 314 -19.56 7.60 10.36
C SER A 314 -20.83 6.79 10.07
N ALA A 315 -20.75 5.81 9.16
CA ALA A 315 -21.87 4.94 8.83
C ALA A 315 -22.36 4.16 10.07
N ARG A 316 -21.47 3.55 10.84
CA ARG A 316 -21.84 2.86 12.09
C ARG A 316 -22.44 3.81 13.12
N ARG A 317 -21.89 5.02 13.27
CA ARG A 317 -22.44 6.04 14.16
C ARG A 317 -23.86 6.49 13.74
N ILE A 318 -24.10 6.66 12.43
CA ILE A 318 -25.44 6.94 11.89
C ILE A 318 -26.41 5.80 12.27
N LEU A 319 -26.02 4.54 12.01
CA LEU A 319 -26.86 3.37 12.34
C LEU A 319 -27.19 3.28 13.84
N SER A 320 -26.28 3.65 14.71
CA SER A 320 -26.51 3.68 16.16
C SER A 320 -27.41 4.86 16.56
N ALA A 321 -27.08 6.07 16.11
CA ALA A 321 -27.76 7.30 16.53
C ALA A 321 -29.21 7.36 16.06
N ARG A 322 -29.52 6.90 14.83
CA ARG A 322 -30.90 6.92 14.28
C ARG A 322 -31.88 6.01 15.01
N ARG A 323 -31.41 5.06 15.86
CA ARG A 323 -32.25 4.24 16.72
C ARG A 323 -32.80 5.02 17.92
N GLN A 324 -32.11 6.12 18.29
CA GLN A 324 -32.44 6.91 19.47
C GLN A 324 -33.15 8.21 19.15
N SER A 325 -32.86 8.79 17.97
CA SER A 325 -33.42 10.07 17.57
C SER A 325 -33.50 10.22 16.06
N HIS A 326 -34.37 11.13 15.61
CA HIS A 326 -34.43 11.52 14.21
C HIS A 326 -33.25 12.43 13.86
N LEU A 327 -32.37 12.01 12.90
CA LEU A 327 -31.17 12.75 12.53
C LEU A 327 -31.50 13.88 11.55
N ARG A 328 -30.81 15.01 11.74
CA ARG A 328 -30.81 16.17 10.84
C ARG A 328 -29.42 16.37 10.23
N PHE A 329 -29.29 17.20 9.22
CA PHE A 329 -28.00 17.51 8.57
C PHE A 329 -26.95 18.04 9.57
N GLU A 330 -27.38 18.81 10.57
CA GLU A 330 -26.52 19.36 11.61
C GLU A 330 -25.87 18.27 12.50
N ASP A 331 -26.60 17.20 12.72
CA ASP A 331 -26.13 16.07 13.54
C ASP A 331 -25.08 15.24 12.83
N LEU A 332 -25.15 15.15 11.50
CA LEU A 332 -24.23 14.35 10.69
C LEU A 332 -22.76 14.76 10.84
N LYS A 333 -22.50 16.06 11.00
CA LYS A 333 -21.15 16.58 11.23
C LYS A 333 -20.56 16.03 12.53
N LYS A 334 -21.38 15.95 13.60
CA LYS A 334 -20.96 15.39 14.91
C LYS A 334 -20.69 13.89 14.84
N LEU A 335 -21.36 13.19 13.91
CA LEU A 335 -21.14 11.77 13.65
C LEU A 335 -19.92 11.49 12.75
N GLY A 336 -19.23 12.54 12.29
CA GLY A 336 -18.00 12.45 11.49
C GLY A 336 -18.26 12.33 9.99
N VAL A 337 -19.45 12.72 9.52
CA VAL A 337 -19.75 12.81 8.08
C VAL A 337 -19.13 14.06 7.50
N VAL A 338 -18.49 13.93 6.33
CA VAL A 338 -18.04 15.07 5.52
C VAL A 338 -19.25 15.65 4.77
N VAL A 339 -20.06 16.45 5.49
CA VAL A 339 -21.35 16.96 5.01
C VAL A 339 -21.20 17.74 3.71
N LYS A 340 -20.10 18.46 3.51
CA LYS A 340 -19.83 19.18 2.27
C LYS A 340 -19.93 18.28 1.02
N ARG A 341 -19.49 17.02 1.12
CA ARG A 341 -19.61 16.03 0.04
C ARG A 341 -20.94 15.27 0.09
N ALA A 342 -21.32 14.77 1.28
CA ALA A 342 -22.48 13.91 1.44
C ALA A 342 -23.82 14.59 1.11
N GLN A 343 -23.94 15.90 1.30
CA GLN A 343 -25.18 16.67 1.08
C GLN A 343 -25.78 16.52 -0.32
N PHE A 344 -24.99 16.17 -1.32
CA PHE A 344 -25.44 15.98 -2.70
C PHE A 344 -26.08 14.60 -2.94
N PHE A 345 -25.85 13.67 -2.04
CA PHE A 345 -26.14 12.24 -2.22
C PHE A 345 -27.11 11.69 -1.16
N ILE A 346 -27.60 12.52 -0.24
CA ILE A 346 -28.43 12.06 0.89
C ILE A 346 -29.67 12.90 1.11
N THR A 347 -30.68 12.24 1.70
CA THR A 347 -31.80 12.91 2.35
C THR A 347 -31.82 12.62 3.86
N CYS A 348 -32.37 13.55 4.62
CA CYS A 348 -32.67 13.42 6.04
C CYS A 348 -34.17 13.65 6.25
N GLY A 349 -34.90 12.58 6.58
CA GLY A 349 -36.37 12.63 6.70
C GLY A 349 -37.06 13.01 5.39
N GLY A 350 -36.58 12.46 4.30
CA GLY A 350 -37.10 12.70 2.95
C GLY A 350 -36.76 14.06 2.34
N ARG A 351 -35.94 14.88 3.02
CA ARG A 351 -35.58 16.22 2.54
C ARG A 351 -34.10 16.28 2.19
N MET A 352 -33.80 16.87 1.04
CA MET A 352 -32.45 17.29 0.67
C MET A 352 -32.11 18.65 1.30
N ARG A 353 -30.82 18.96 1.40
CA ARG A 353 -30.41 20.30 1.77
C ARG A 353 -30.81 21.31 0.70
N GLN A 354 -31.42 22.43 1.11
CA GLN A 354 -31.97 23.44 0.17
C GLN A 354 -30.89 24.01 -0.78
N GLY A 355 -31.31 24.32 -2.03
CA GLY A 355 -30.48 25.00 -3.01
C GLY A 355 -29.61 24.14 -3.90
N LEU A 356 -29.72 22.80 -3.83
CA LEU A 356 -28.92 21.90 -4.66
C LEU A 356 -29.66 21.57 -5.96
N ARG A 357 -29.07 21.94 -7.11
CA ARG A 357 -29.50 21.51 -8.42
C ARG A 357 -28.62 20.37 -8.93
N PHE A 358 -29.27 19.34 -9.49
CA PHE A 358 -28.56 18.14 -9.95
C PHE A 358 -28.55 18.08 -11.48
N SER A 359 -27.35 18.35 -12.05
CA SER A 359 -26.93 17.70 -13.28
C SER A 359 -25.60 16.99 -12.99
N PRO A 360 -25.31 15.84 -13.64
CA PRO A 360 -24.04 15.15 -13.43
C PRO A 360 -22.81 16.07 -13.61
N ALA A 361 -22.85 16.92 -14.65
CA ALA A 361 -21.77 17.85 -14.95
C ALA A 361 -21.57 18.93 -13.85
N THR A 362 -22.66 19.52 -13.36
CA THR A 362 -22.61 20.52 -12.30
C THR A 362 -22.13 19.94 -10.99
N LEU A 363 -22.57 18.72 -10.67
CA LEU A 363 -22.17 18.00 -9.48
C LEU A 363 -20.68 17.63 -9.53
N ALA A 364 -20.21 17.09 -10.66
CA ALA A 364 -18.80 16.78 -10.87
C ALA A 364 -17.91 18.03 -10.71
N ALA A 365 -18.28 19.15 -11.29
CA ALA A 365 -17.53 20.41 -11.15
C ALA A 365 -17.47 20.92 -9.70
N GLN A 366 -18.56 20.81 -8.94
CA GLN A 366 -18.58 21.19 -7.52
C GLN A 366 -17.70 20.28 -6.67
N LEU A 367 -17.73 18.97 -6.90
CA LEU A 367 -16.89 18.01 -6.21
C LEU A 367 -15.41 18.21 -6.55
N GLU A 368 -15.08 18.46 -7.82
CA GLU A 368 -13.72 18.78 -8.27
C GLU A 368 -13.17 20.03 -7.56
N GLN A 369 -13.97 21.10 -7.49
CA GLN A 369 -13.57 22.32 -6.79
C GLN A 369 -13.23 22.07 -5.30
N MET A 370 -13.99 21.16 -4.65
CA MET A 370 -13.72 20.78 -3.26
C MET A 370 -12.44 19.94 -3.12
N GLU A 371 -12.06 19.18 -4.14
CA GLU A 371 -10.87 18.35 -4.12
C GLU A 371 -9.58 19.13 -4.38
N ARG A 372 -9.62 20.17 -5.22
CA ARG A 372 -8.43 20.98 -5.54
C ARG A 372 -7.68 21.50 -4.32
N GLY A 373 -8.37 21.74 -3.21
CA GLY A 373 -7.76 22.12 -1.93
C GLY A 373 -7.27 20.94 -1.06
N LEU A 374 -7.46 19.69 -1.50
CA LEU A 374 -7.11 18.48 -0.74
C LEU A 374 -6.04 17.63 -1.44
N LEU A 375 -5.77 17.91 -2.71
CA LEU A 375 -4.68 17.22 -3.43
C LEU A 375 -3.35 17.70 -2.83
N PRO A 376 -2.37 16.79 -2.64
CA PRO A 376 -1.01 17.18 -2.31
C PRO A 376 -0.55 18.21 -3.35
N GLU A 377 -0.06 19.36 -2.89
CA GLU A 377 0.64 20.27 -3.77
C GLU A 377 1.73 19.49 -4.51
N SER A 378 1.97 19.82 -5.78
CA SER A 378 2.93 19.17 -6.67
C SER A 378 4.41 19.26 -6.21
N GLY A 379 4.65 19.51 -4.94
CA GLY A 379 5.92 19.61 -4.25
C GLY A 379 6.07 18.70 -3.03
N MET A 380 5.11 17.81 -2.71
CA MET A 380 5.40 16.72 -1.80
C MET A 380 6.17 15.65 -2.56
N GLU A 381 7.49 15.77 -2.58
CA GLU A 381 8.40 14.70 -2.90
C GLU A 381 8.11 13.52 -1.98
N GLN A 382 7.41 12.54 -2.52
CA GLN A 382 7.47 11.21 -1.95
C GLN A 382 8.90 10.75 -2.24
N LEU A 383 9.77 10.79 -1.23
CA LEU A 383 11.14 10.30 -1.33
C LEU A 383 11.06 8.90 -1.92
N SER A 384 11.43 8.78 -3.20
CA SER A 384 11.57 7.50 -3.88
C SER A 384 12.62 6.70 -3.12
N LEU A 385 12.58 5.38 -3.27
CA LEU A 385 13.61 4.47 -2.73
C LEU A 385 15.04 4.84 -3.18
N PHE A 386 15.17 5.79 -4.10
CA PHE A 386 16.38 6.08 -4.86
C PHE A 386 16.83 7.56 -4.77
N ASP A 387 16.06 8.45 -4.14
CA ASP A 387 16.46 9.82 -3.92
C ASP A 387 17.52 9.87 -2.82
N HIS A 388 18.72 9.98 -3.20
CA HIS A 388 20.01 10.21 -2.54
C HIS A 388 21.01 9.04 -2.70
N VAL A 389 21.50 8.90 -3.93
CA VAL A 389 22.89 8.50 -4.15
C VAL A 389 23.49 9.59 -5.04
N GLY A 390 23.88 10.70 -4.43
CA GLY A 390 24.83 11.67 -4.95
C GLY A 390 26.15 11.47 -4.23
#